data_3bb10d0ab35b6612455571e3509ec256
#
_entry.id   3bb10d0ab35b6612455571e3509ec256
#
_cell.length_a   1.000
_cell.length_b   1.000
_cell.length_c   1.000
_cell.angle_alpha   90.00
_cell.angle_beta   90.00
_cell.angle_gamma   90.00
#
_symmetry.space_group_name_H-M   'P 1'
#
loop_
_entity.id
_entity.type
_entity.pdbx_description
1 polymer ?
#
loop_
_entity_poly.entity_id
_entity_poly.type
_entity_poly.pdbx_seq_one_letter_code
_entity_poly.pdbx_strand_id
1 'polypeptide(L)'
;RINLYASTFADKEALEDSIDDYNAGKDEAGKITYTDYVGLMMSSVTTIINAITYVLIAFVSVSLIVSSIMIGVITLISVQERTKEIGILRAIGASKKNVSGMFNAETMIIGFTSGMFGVLFTYLLCIPINLILHSLTGIGNLNAYLPIGAAVILVCISMLLTLISGIIPSRSAAKKDPVVALRTE
;
A
#
# COMPACT_ATOMS: atom_id res chain seq x y z
N ARG A 1 -25.95 -41.19 -9.62
CA ARG A 1 -25.20 -39.96 -9.62
C ARG A 1 -26.04 -38.89 -10.31
N ILE A 2 -26.32 -37.78 -9.65
CA ILE A 2 -27.14 -36.69 -10.18
C ILE A 2 -26.21 -35.49 -10.34
N ASN A 3 -26.21 -34.86 -11.52
CA ASN A 3 -25.49 -33.62 -11.75
C ASN A 3 -26.48 -32.45 -11.67
N LEU A 4 -26.18 -31.50 -10.82
CA LEU A 4 -26.95 -30.26 -10.66
C LEU A 4 -26.16 -29.10 -11.27
N TYR A 5 -26.84 -28.25 -12.03
CA TYR A 5 -26.25 -27.10 -12.67
C TYR A 5 -26.99 -25.85 -12.14
N ALA A 6 -26.28 -25.04 -11.39
CA ALA A 6 -26.80 -23.73 -10.95
C ALA A 6 -26.66 -22.69 -12.06
N SER A 7 -27.63 -21.81 -12.20
CA SER A 7 -27.62 -20.74 -13.21
C SER A 7 -26.72 -19.56 -12.83
N THR A 8 -26.57 -19.32 -11.53
CA THR A 8 -25.73 -18.27 -10.95
C THR A 8 -24.93 -18.78 -9.77
N PHE A 9 -23.91 -18.03 -9.34
CA PHE A 9 -23.16 -18.35 -8.11
C PHE A 9 -24.04 -18.28 -6.87
N ALA A 10 -24.99 -17.35 -6.81
CA ALA A 10 -25.93 -17.23 -5.71
C ALA A 10 -26.86 -18.46 -5.60
N ASP A 11 -27.34 -18.99 -6.75
CA ASP A 11 -28.14 -20.23 -6.78
C ASP A 11 -27.32 -21.43 -6.33
N LYS A 12 -26.01 -21.47 -6.66
CA LYS A 12 -25.10 -22.52 -6.23
C LYS A 12 -24.92 -22.50 -4.70
N GLU A 13 -24.64 -21.33 -4.10
CA GLU A 13 -24.52 -21.18 -2.65
C GLU A 13 -25.81 -21.58 -1.94
N ALA A 14 -26.98 -21.14 -2.43
CA ALA A 14 -28.27 -21.53 -1.87
C ALA A 14 -28.53 -23.04 -1.93
N LEU A 15 -28.00 -23.72 -2.95
CA LEU A 15 -28.12 -25.15 -3.13
C LEU A 15 -27.18 -25.89 -2.16
N GLU A 16 -25.97 -25.40 -1.93
CA GLU A 16 -25.04 -25.92 -0.93
C GLU A 16 -25.59 -25.76 0.47
N ASP A 17 -26.08 -24.58 0.84
CA ASP A 17 -26.72 -24.33 2.13
C ASP A 17 -27.91 -25.25 2.38
N SER A 18 -28.73 -25.50 1.35
CA SER A 18 -29.88 -26.42 1.44
C SER A 18 -29.44 -27.86 1.66
N ILE A 19 -28.35 -28.31 1.07
CA ILE A 19 -27.79 -29.65 1.30
C ILE A 19 -27.18 -29.76 2.70
N ASP A 20 -26.48 -28.72 3.14
CA ASP A 20 -25.87 -28.68 4.46
C ASP A 20 -26.94 -28.68 5.58
N ASP A 21 -28.02 -27.91 5.42
CA ASP A 21 -29.17 -27.91 6.32
C ASP A 21 -29.85 -29.30 6.37
N TYR A 22 -30.00 -29.94 5.22
CA TYR A 22 -30.54 -31.29 5.16
C TYR A 22 -29.64 -32.31 5.90
N ASN A 23 -28.32 -32.14 5.76
CA ASN A 23 -27.31 -33.03 6.36
C ASN A 23 -27.16 -32.80 7.87
N ALA A 24 -27.48 -31.62 8.39
CA ALA A 24 -27.28 -31.26 9.80
C ALA A 24 -28.01 -32.14 10.82
N GLY A 25 -29.09 -32.80 10.38
CA GLY A 25 -29.89 -33.71 11.26
C GLY A 25 -29.81 -35.20 10.91
N LYS A 26 -28.83 -35.63 10.09
CA LYS A 26 -28.75 -36.98 9.54
C LYS A 26 -27.50 -37.73 10.01
N ASP A 27 -27.68 -39.06 10.15
CA ASP A 27 -26.56 -39.99 10.33
C ASP A 27 -25.76 -40.14 9.04
N GLU A 28 -24.51 -40.60 9.12
CA GLU A 28 -23.58 -40.75 7.99
C GLU A 28 -24.18 -41.48 6.77
N ALA A 29 -25.05 -42.48 7.00
CA ALA A 29 -25.71 -43.20 5.94
C ALA A 29 -26.84 -42.43 5.22
N GLY A 30 -27.34 -41.37 5.85
CA GLY A 30 -28.43 -40.53 5.31
C GLY A 30 -27.99 -39.20 4.75
N LYS A 31 -26.71 -38.88 4.85
CA LYS A 31 -26.16 -37.61 4.32
C LYS A 31 -26.02 -37.65 2.81
N ILE A 32 -26.33 -36.54 2.20
CA ILE A 32 -26.02 -36.27 0.77
C ILE A 32 -24.58 -35.87 0.68
N THR A 33 -23.75 -36.66 -0.02
CA THR A 33 -22.39 -36.30 -0.36
C THR A 33 -22.36 -35.69 -1.77
N TYR A 34 -21.80 -34.52 -1.90
CA TYR A 34 -21.66 -33.85 -3.18
C TYR A 34 -20.21 -33.42 -3.42
N THR A 35 -19.87 -33.18 -4.66
CA THR A 35 -18.58 -32.63 -5.07
C THR A 35 -18.82 -31.35 -5.85
N ASP A 36 -18.37 -30.24 -5.30
CA ASP A 36 -18.42 -28.95 -5.97
C ASP A 36 -17.18 -28.78 -6.88
N TYR A 37 -17.33 -29.10 -8.16
CA TYR A 37 -16.26 -28.93 -9.13
C TYR A 37 -15.95 -27.45 -9.42
N VAL A 38 -16.97 -26.60 -9.41
CA VAL A 38 -16.81 -25.15 -9.66
C VAL A 38 -16.05 -24.50 -8.50
N GLY A 39 -16.42 -24.80 -7.26
CA GLY A 39 -15.72 -24.33 -6.08
C GLY A 39 -14.27 -24.78 -6.01
N LEU A 40 -14.00 -26.05 -6.35
CA LEU A 40 -12.63 -26.58 -6.43
C LEU A 40 -11.79 -25.85 -7.49
N MET A 41 -12.36 -25.57 -8.67
CA MET A 41 -11.67 -24.80 -9.69
C MET A 41 -11.44 -23.35 -9.25
N MET A 42 -12.45 -22.70 -8.67
CA MET A 42 -12.35 -21.33 -8.17
C MET A 42 -11.34 -21.21 -7.02
N SER A 43 -11.33 -22.19 -6.09
CA SER A 43 -10.35 -22.18 -5.00
C SER A 43 -8.91 -22.31 -5.52
N SER A 44 -8.71 -23.15 -6.54
CA SER A 44 -7.40 -23.32 -7.18
C SER A 44 -6.94 -22.02 -7.87
N VAL A 45 -7.83 -21.36 -8.62
CA VAL A 45 -7.56 -20.07 -9.26
C VAL A 45 -7.26 -19.01 -8.22
N THR A 46 -8.07 -18.93 -7.15
CA THR A 46 -7.86 -17.98 -6.05
C THR A 46 -6.52 -18.21 -5.35
N THR A 47 -6.13 -19.46 -5.15
CA THR A 47 -4.84 -19.81 -4.56
C THR A 47 -3.67 -19.30 -5.42
N ILE A 48 -3.75 -19.47 -6.73
CA ILE A 48 -2.74 -18.98 -7.67
C ILE A 48 -2.68 -17.44 -7.65
N ILE A 49 -3.84 -16.78 -7.69
CA ILE A 49 -3.93 -15.32 -7.64
C ILE A 49 -3.32 -14.80 -6.32
N ASN A 50 -3.66 -15.42 -5.19
CA ASN A 50 -3.12 -15.04 -3.89
C ASN A 50 -1.59 -15.23 -3.84
N ALA A 51 -1.07 -16.34 -4.37
CA ALA A 51 0.37 -16.58 -4.44
C ALA A 51 1.09 -15.49 -5.24
N ILE A 52 0.57 -15.15 -6.42
CA ILE A 52 1.12 -14.05 -7.25
C ILE A 52 1.03 -12.72 -6.49
N THR A 53 -0.09 -12.44 -5.85
CA THR A 53 -0.31 -11.20 -5.08
C THR A 53 0.70 -11.08 -3.94
N TYR A 54 0.94 -12.15 -3.17
CA TYR A 54 1.94 -12.13 -2.10
C TYR A 54 3.36 -11.88 -2.61
N VAL A 55 3.72 -12.49 -3.75
CA VAL A 55 5.02 -12.24 -4.38
C VAL A 55 5.14 -10.77 -4.80
N LEU A 56 4.12 -10.21 -5.43
CA LEU A 56 4.10 -8.80 -5.82
C LEU A 56 4.19 -7.86 -4.60
N ILE A 57 3.45 -8.16 -3.52
CA ILE A 57 3.52 -7.40 -2.26
C ILE A 57 4.94 -7.45 -1.69
N ALA A 58 5.61 -8.60 -1.72
CA ALA A 58 6.98 -8.73 -1.25
C ALA A 58 7.95 -7.85 -2.06
N PHE A 59 7.87 -7.84 -3.38
CA PHE A 59 8.68 -6.96 -4.24
C PHE A 59 8.43 -5.48 -3.96
N VAL A 60 7.16 -5.08 -3.86
CA VAL A 60 6.79 -3.70 -3.55
C VAL A 60 7.31 -3.30 -2.17
N SER A 61 7.21 -4.19 -1.17
CA SER A 61 7.72 -3.92 0.18
C SER A 61 9.22 -3.67 0.20
N VAL A 62 10.01 -4.49 -0.53
CA VAL A 62 11.46 -4.26 -0.67
C VAL A 62 11.73 -2.92 -1.35
N SER A 63 11.00 -2.59 -2.41
CA SER A 63 11.13 -1.30 -3.11
C SER A 63 10.83 -0.12 -2.19
N LEU A 64 9.80 -0.22 -1.35
CA LEU A 64 9.44 0.81 -0.37
C LEU A 64 10.54 1.00 0.69
N ILE A 65 11.16 -0.09 1.17
CA ILE A 65 12.27 -0.02 2.12
C ILE A 65 13.46 0.72 1.49
N VAL A 66 13.85 0.35 0.28
CA VAL A 66 14.96 0.99 -0.43
C VAL A 66 14.67 2.49 -0.66
N SER A 67 13.46 2.83 -1.11
CA SER A 67 13.04 4.22 -1.28
C SER A 67 13.07 5.01 0.02
N SER A 68 12.65 4.40 1.12
CA SER A 68 12.67 4.99 2.47
C SER A 68 14.09 5.33 2.92
N ILE A 69 15.04 4.41 2.69
CA ILE A 69 16.46 4.62 3.00
C ILE A 69 17.01 5.77 2.14
N MET A 70 16.69 5.80 0.85
CA MET A 70 17.12 6.85 -0.07
C MET A 70 16.63 8.24 0.35
N ILE A 71 15.35 8.35 0.74
CA ILE A 71 14.78 9.61 1.28
C ILE A 71 15.57 10.04 2.52
N GLY A 72 15.89 9.12 3.43
CA GLY A 72 16.69 9.40 4.62
C GLY A 72 18.09 9.92 4.27
N VAL A 73 18.77 9.33 3.30
CA VAL A 73 20.10 9.76 2.84
C VAL A 73 20.04 11.14 2.21
N ILE A 74 19.09 11.39 1.29
CA ILE A 74 18.93 12.70 0.63
C ILE A 74 18.64 13.79 1.68
N THR A 75 17.76 13.52 2.63
CA THR A 75 17.45 14.47 3.71
C THR A 75 18.67 14.72 4.59
N LEU A 76 19.51 13.69 4.85
CA LEU A 76 20.75 13.85 5.61
C LEU A 76 21.74 14.77 4.89
N ILE A 77 21.89 14.59 3.57
CA ILE A 77 22.74 15.45 2.74
C ILE A 77 22.22 16.89 2.76
N SER A 78 20.91 17.09 2.60
CA SER A 78 20.28 18.42 2.65
C SER A 78 20.52 19.11 4.00
N VAL A 79 20.47 18.36 5.12
CA VAL A 79 20.83 18.89 6.45
C VAL A 79 22.29 19.33 6.51
N GLN A 80 23.21 18.59 5.88
CA GLN A 80 24.62 18.95 5.87
C GLN A 80 24.88 20.21 5.06
N GLU A 81 24.24 20.33 3.90
CA GLU A 81 24.35 21.53 3.05
C GLU A 81 23.83 22.80 3.75
N ARG A 82 22.75 22.68 4.52
CA ARG A 82 22.12 23.80 5.26
C ARG A 82 22.65 23.97 6.69
N THR A 83 23.82 23.38 7.02
CA THR A 83 24.38 23.42 8.41
C THR A 83 24.55 24.86 8.89
N LYS A 84 24.99 25.80 8.04
CA LYS A 84 25.19 27.21 8.40
C LYS A 84 23.87 27.91 8.75
N GLU A 85 22.81 27.68 7.97
CA GLU A 85 21.47 28.23 8.22
C GLU A 85 20.90 27.70 9.56
N ILE A 86 21.08 26.40 9.82
CA ILE A 86 20.71 25.79 11.10
C ILE A 86 21.46 26.41 12.28
N GLY A 87 22.76 26.67 12.09
CA GLY A 87 23.61 27.36 13.07
C GLY A 87 23.12 28.77 13.39
N ILE A 88 22.77 29.56 12.38
CA ILE A 88 22.21 30.90 12.53
C ILE A 88 20.87 30.84 13.29
N LEU A 89 19.94 29.97 12.86
CA LEU A 89 18.65 29.79 13.53
C LEU A 89 18.81 29.49 15.02
N ARG A 90 19.75 28.61 15.35
CA ARG A 90 20.03 28.25 16.75
C ARG A 90 20.73 29.36 17.53
N ALA A 91 21.59 30.16 16.89
CA ALA A 91 22.24 31.31 17.50
C ALA A 91 21.22 32.40 17.86
N ILE A 92 20.17 32.58 17.07
CA ILE A 92 19.06 33.52 17.33
C ILE A 92 18.09 32.99 18.41
N GLY A 93 18.26 31.71 18.88
CA GLY A 93 17.48 31.16 19.99
C GLY A 93 16.48 30.07 19.59
N ALA A 94 16.49 29.57 18.34
CA ALA A 94 15.64 28.46 17.97
C ALA A 94 15.95 27.20 18.80
N SER A 95 14.90 26.57 19.34
CA SER A 95 15.03 25.33 20.11
C SER A 95 15.36 24.14 19.19
N LYS A 96 15.96 23.08 19.76
CA LYS A 96 16.20 21.83 19.03
C LYS A 96 14.93 21.22 18.45
N LYS A 97 13.80 21.39 19.17
CA LYS A 97 12.48 20.92 18.71
C LYS A 97 11.99 21.68 17.48
N ASN A 98 12.22 22.99 17.46
CA ASN A 98 11.82 23.84 16.31
C ASN A 98 12.59 23.45 15.05
N VAL A 99 13.91 23.24 15.15
CA VAL A 99 14.74 22.79 14.02
C VAL A 99 14.31 21.41 13.54
N SER A 100 14.16 20.44 14.45
CA SER A 100 13.68 19.10 14.07
C SER A 100 12.26 19.14 13.49
N GLY A 101 11.39 20.00 14.04
CA GLY A 101 10.01 20.18 13.55
C GLY A 101 9.95 20.69 12.11
N MET A 102 10.86 21.60 11.74
CA MET A 102 10.95 22.11 10.37
C MET A 102 11.28 21.01 9.36
N PHE A 103 12.28 20.16 9.65
CA PHE A 103 12.63 19.03 8.78
C PHE A 103 11.55 17.95 8.75
N ASN A 104 10.87 17.69 9.87
CA ASN A 104 9.74 16.76 9.89
C ASN A 104 8.56 17.29 9.05
N ALA A 105 8.29 18.59 9.07
CA ALA A 105 7.27 19.20 8.23
C ALA A 105 7.63 19.08 6.73
N GLU A 106 8.90 19.32 6.39
CA GLU A 106 9.40 19.15 5.03
C GLU A 106 9.22 17.72 4.53
N THR A 107 9.59 16.71 5.35
CA THR A 107 9.39 15.29 5.00
C THR A 107 7.92 14.90 4.90
N MET A 108 7.03 15.47 5.73
CA MET A 108 5.59 15.27 5.60
C MET A 108 5.03 15.83 4.29
N ILE A 109 5.46 17.01 3.89
CA ILE A 109 5.06 17.61 2.62
C ILE A 109 5.54 16.75 1.44
N ILE A 110 6.77 16.26 1.49
CA ILE A 110 7.32 15.35 0.47
C ILE A 110 6.47 14.07 0.40
N GLY A 111 6.14 13.47 1.55
CA GLY A 111 5.32 12.27 1.61
C GLY A 111 3.90 12.46 1.09
N PHE A 112 3.29 13.60 1.43
CA PHE A 112 1.96 13.95 0.93
C PHE A 112 1.95 14.16 -0.58
N THR A 113 2.84 14.99 -1.08
CA THR A 113 2.92 15.29 -2.52
C THR A 113 3.26 14.05 -3.33
N SER A 114 4.23 13.24 -2.90
CA SER A 114 4.60 11.97 -3.55
C SER A 114 3.43 10.99 -3.58
N GLY A 115 2.71 10.84 -2.45
CA GLY A 115 1.53 9.99 -2.36
C GLY A 115 0.41 10.45 -3.27
N MET A 116 0.14 11.77 -3.33
CA MET A 116 -0.83 12.36 -4.25
C MET A 116 -0.47 12.11 -5.72
N PHE A 117 0.79 12.32 -6.09
CA PHE A 117 1.27 12.04 -7.45
C PHE A 117 1.14 10.55 -7.79
N GLY A 118 1.48 9.64 -6.85
CA GLY A 118 1.33 8.21 -7.04
C GLY A 118 -0.13 7.81 -7.31
N VAL A 119 -1.06 8.32 -6.53
CA VAL A 119 -2.51 8.09 -6.72
C VAL A 119 -3.00 8.66 -8.05
N LEU A 120 -2.61 9.90 -8.37
CA LEU A 120 -2.97 10.53 -9.65
C LEU A 120 -2.47 9.70 -10.83
N PHE A 121 -1.22 9.25 -10.78
CA PHE A 121 -0.62 8.42 -11.82
C PHE A 121 -1.33 7.07 -11.96
N THR A 122 -1.75 6.46 -10.85
CA THR A 122 -2.54 5.23 -10.85
C THR A 122 -3.88 5.42 -11.57
N TYR A 123 -4.62 6.49 -11.26
CA TYR A 123 -5.88 6.77 -11.99
C TYR A 123 -5.65 7.00 -13.47
N LEU A 124 -4.58 7.69 -13.82
CA LEU A 124 -4.22 7.94 -15.23
C LEU A 124 -3.89 6.62 -15.96
N LEU A 125 -3.18 5.69 -15.31
CA LEU A 125 -2.87 4.37 -15.85
C LEU A 125 -4.09 3.45 -15.92
N CYS A 126 -5.10 3.59 -15.07
CA CYS A 126 -6.33 2.82 -15.16
C CYS A 126 -7.07 3.03 -16.50
N ILE A 127 -6.92 4.20 -17.12
CA ILE A 127 -7.58 4.50 -18.41
C ILE A 127 -7.09 3.56 -19.52
N PRO A 128 -5.79 3.53 -19.89
CA PRO A 128 -5.30 2.63 -20.92
C PRO A 128 -5.41 1.15 -20.53
N ILE A 129 -5.27 0.80 -19.24
CA ILE A 129 -5.46 -0.57 -18.76
C ILE A 129 -6.88 -1.04 -19.04
N ASN A 130 -7.90 -0.25 -18.73
CA ASN A 130 -9.29 -0.60 -19.00
C ASN A 130 -9.57 -0.72 -20.50
N LEU A 131 -8.97 0.13 -21.32
CA LEU A 131 -9.09 0.05 -22.77
C LEU A 131 -8.55 -1.30 -23.30
N ILE A 132 -7.38 -1.71 -22.82
CA ILE A 132 -6.74 -2.99 -23.16
C ILE A 132 -7.57 -4.16 -22.64
N LEU A 133 -8.04 -4.11 -21.40
CA LEU A 133 -8.88 -5.15 -20.81
C LEU A 133 -10.15 -5.38 -21.64
N HIS A 134 -10.87 -4.32 -21.97
CA HIS A 134 -12.09 -4.44 -22.78
C HIS A 134 -11.81 -4.97 -24.20
N SER A 135 -10.69 -4.57 -24.79
CA SER A 135 -10.28 -5.04 -26.11
C SER A 135 -9.93 -6.52 -26.13
N LEU A 136 -9.28 -7.04 -25.09
CA LEU A 136 -8.82 -8.43 -25.01
C LEU A 136 -9.89 -9.39 -24.50
N THR A 137 -10.69 -8.99 -23.53
CA THR A 137 -11.66 -9.88 -22.87
C THR A 137 -13.05 -9.80 -23.49
N GLY A 138 -13.40 -8.70 -24.14
CA GLY A 138 -14.76 -8.44 -24.65
C GLY A 138 -15.80 -8.24 -23.53
N ILE A 139 -15.38 -8.21 -22.26
CA ILE A 139 -16.27 -8.09 -21.09
C ILE A 139 -16.32 -6.62 -20.66
N GLY A 140 -17.39 -5.92 -20.96
CA GLY A 140 -17.55 -4.50 -20.66
C GLY A 140 -17.62 -4.12 -19.19
N ASN A 141 -17.86 -5.08 -18.30
CA ASN A 141 -17.99 -4.84 -16.84
C ASN A 141 -16.70 -5.08 -16.06
N LEU A 142 -15.61 -5.52 -16.70
CA LEU A 142 -14.33 -5.75 -16.06
C LEU A 142 -13.52 -4.46 -16.08
N ASN A 143 -13.48 -3.75 -14.94
CA ASN A 143 -12.76 -2.48 -14.79
C ASN A 143 -11.71 -2.55 -13.70
N ALA A 144 -10.47 -2.15 -14.05
CA ALA A 144 -9.47 -1.83 -13.06
C ALA A 144 -9.77 -0.44 -12.48
N TYR A 145 -9.94 -0.34 -11.17
CA TYR A 145 -10.16 0.93 -10.49
C TYR A 145 -9.49 0.92 -9.11
N LEU A 146 -9.08 2.10 -8.66
CA LEU A 146 -8.57 2.29 -7.31
C LEU A 146 -9.69 2.87 -6.43
N PRO A 147 -10.18 2.14 -5.39
CA PRO A 147 -11.16 2.69 -4.45
C PRO A 147 -10.59 3.92 -3.73
N ILE A 148 -11.42 4.94 -3.52
CA ILE A 148 -11.01 6.19 -2.85
C ILE A 148 -10.44 5.92 -1.45
N GLY A 149 -11.03 4.97 -0.71
CA GLY A 149 -10.51 4.56 0.60
C GLY A 149 -9.09 4.02 0.53
N ALA A 150 -8.79 3.17 -0.46
CA ALA A 150 -7.43 2.66 -0.69
C ALA A 150 -6.46 3.80 -1.08
N ALA A 151 -6.90 4.73 -1.93
CA ALA A 151 -6.10 5.89 -2.31
C ALA A 151 -5.69 6.72 -1.09
N VAL A 152 -6.62 7.02 -0.19
CA VAL A 152 -6.32 7.76 1.06
C VAL A 152 -5.34 6.98 1.94
N ILE A 153 -5.53 5.67 2.11
CA ILE A 153 -4.63 4.82 2.89
C ILE A 153 -3.21 4.84 2.29
N LEU A 154 -3.07 4.77 0.98
CA LEU A 154 -1.77 4.80 0.31
C LEU A 154 -1.06 6.14 0.52
N VAL A 155 -1.76 7.28 0.46
CA VAL A 155 -1.21 8.59 0.79
C VAL A 155 -0.76 8.65 2.25
N CYS A 156 -1.56 8.14 3.18
CA CYS A 156 -1.19 8.06 4.60
C CYS A 156 0.06 7.20 4.83
N ILE A 157 0.16 6.05 4.16
CA ILE A 157 1.34 5.18 4.22
C ILE A 157 2.57 5.91 3.68
N SER A 158 2.45 6.62 2.55
CA SER A 158 3.53 7.43 1.98
C SER A 158 4.03 8.47 2.98
N MET A 159 3.12 9.21 3.62
CA MET A 159 3.45 10.19 4.66
C MET A 159 4.15 9.56 5.87
N LEU A 160 3.67 8.40 6.33
CA LEU A 160 4.28 7.69 7.46
C LEU A 160 5.70 7.21 7.14
N LEU A 161 5.90 6.62 5.95
CA LEU A 161 7.21 6.13 5.53
C LEU A 161 8.23 7.26 5.41
N THR A 162 7.84 8.40 4.80
CA THR A 162 8.72 9.56 4.67
C THR A 162 9.02 10.20 6.03
N LEU A 163 8.03 10.27 6.93
CA LEU A 163 8.25 10.77 8.27
C LEU A 163 9.24 9.89 9.06
N ILE A 164 9.08 8.56 9.01
CA ILE A 164 10.01 7.61 9.65
C ILE A 164 11.42 7.78 9.11
N SER A 165 11.56 7.88 7.78
CA SER A 165 12.86 8.09 7.11
C SER A 165 13.51 9.41 7.47
N GLY A 166 12.71 10.45 7.75
CA GLY A 166 13.15 11.78 8.14
C GLY A 166 13.54 11.92 9.62
N ILE A 167 13.19 10.97 10.49
CA ILE A 167 13.46 11.07 11.94
C ILE A 167 14.97 11.15 12.23
N ILE A 168 15.77 10.31 11.59
CA ILE A 168 17.22 10.28 11.82
C ILE A 168 17.88 11.59 11.35
N PRO A 169 17.67 12.07 10.13
CA PRO A 169 18.24 13.34 9.66
C PRO A 169 17.74 14.54 10.47
N SER A 170 16.46 14.62 10.80
CA SER A 170 15.90 15.73 11.58
C SER A 170 16.51 15.85 12.98
N ARG A 171 16.75 14.71 13.64
CA ARG A 171 17.47 14.67 14.93
C ARG A 171 18.94 15.05 14.78
N SER A 172 19.57 14.65 13.68
CA SER A 172 20.97 15.04 13.37
C SER A 172 21.08 16.55 13.20
N ALA A 173 20.15 17.16 12.45
CA ALA A 173 20.06 18.60 12.28
C ALA A 173 19.93 19.33 13.63
N ALA A 174 19.04 18.85 14.49
CA ALA A 174 18.79 19.45 15.81
C ALA A 174 19.99 19.38 16.78
N LYS A 175 20.91 18.43 16.58
CA LYS A 175 22.10 18.25 17.41
C LYS A 175 23.31 19.10 16.97
N LYS A 176 23.25 19.75 15.79
CA LYS A 176 24.36 20.61 15.32
C LYS A 176 24.66 21.71 16.31
N ASP A 177 25.96 21.87 16.62
CA ASP A 177 26.44 22.95 17.52
C ASP A 177 26.50 24.27 16.73
N PRO A 178 25.85 25.34 17.21
CA PRO A 178 25.86 26.64 16.53
C PRO A 178 27.28 27.18 16.32
N VAL A 179 28.18 26.99 17.27
CA VAL A 179 29.55 27.50 17.19
C VAL A 179 30.33 26.79 16.09
N VAL A 180 30.20 25.46 16.01
CA VAL A 180 30.87 24.66 14.98
C VAL A 180 30.25 24.93 13.60
N ALA A 181 28.93 25.05 13.52
CA ALA A 181 28.20 25.30 12.28
C ALA A 181 28.52 26.66 11.63
N LEU A 182 28.86 27.65 12.43
CA LEU A 182 29.26 28.99 11.95
C LEU A 182 30.75 29.08 11.60
N ARG A 183 31.59 28.15 12.05
CA ARG A 183 33.05 28.12 11.85
C ARG A 183 33.48 27.30 10.61
N THR A 184 32.60 26.46 10.08
CA THR A 184 32.86 25.67 8.87
C THR A 184 32.74 26.58 7.64
N GLU A 185 33.87 26.94 7.08
CA GLU A 185 34.02 27.48 5.73
C GLU A 185 33.89 26.36 4.70
#